data_40d9c5ff9711376a3a9a942a23d65a67
#
_entry.id   40d9c5ff9711376a3a9a942a23d65a67
#
_cell.length_a   1.000
_cell.length_b   1.000
_cell.length_c   1.000
_cell.angle_alpha   90.00
_cell.angle_beta   90.00
_cell.angle_gamma   90.00
#
_symmetry.space_group_name_H-M   'P 1'
#
loop_
_entity.id
_entity.type
_entity.pdbx_description
1 polymer ?
#
loop_
_entity_poly.entity_id
_entity_poly.type
_entity_poly.pdbx_seq_one_letter_code
_entity_poly.pdbx_strand_id
1 'polypeptide(L)'
;MANLSKIRREKMLEYLEKLKEINTDDENIRAITEIENALNEKKYGLVWEEHSEKVDEMLEHNIPIFVEDETRKITANEDEAYNFLLEGDNLHSLKLLDKTHKGKIDVIYIDPPYNTGAKDWKYNNDFVDSNDDYRHSKWISFIKQRINIALELLSQKGFICISIDHYELAPLILLMDELLGEENRLGVITVVHKPEGRNQEKFFGTSNEFAVFYAKNKSKAKFSNDLIFGEIDAFNLNDEKGNYKLKNFIRMTDGKYALREAKPNFFYPIYVSRDLSEVSIEKKSGYTAVYPITKQGVQRTWKTLPDTFLNYFKDGNIEIVANGADIDIYEKLRPQEVVRTHWIKKEYHAYHYGTKILNNILGDKKFDFPKSVVLIKDIIKLLSGKKSTICES
;
A
#
# COMPACT_ATOMS: atom_id res chain seq x y z
N MET A 1 -21.95 -24.44 -15.96
CA MET A 1 -21.36 -25.72 -15.48
C MET A 1 -21.71 -25.87 -14.00
N ALA A 2 -22.15 -27.05 -13.59
CA ALA A 2 -22.45 -27.30 -12.20
C ALA A 2 -21.14 -27.36 -11.37
N ASN A 3 -21.06 -26.61 -10.28
CA ASN A 3 -19.94 -26.67 -9.37
C ASN A 3 -20.04 -27.94 -8.52
N LEU A 4 -19.34 -29.00 -8.93
CA LEU A 4 -19.37 -30.33 -8.27
C LEU A 4 -18.90 -30.25 -6.80
N SER A 5 -17.95 -29.40 -6.48
CA SER A 5 -17.49 -29.20 -5.10
C SER A 5 -18.58 -28.57 -4.22
N LYS A 6 -19.34 -27.61 -4.77
CA LYS A 6 -20.49 -27.02 -4.08
C LYS A 6 -21.56 -28.08 -3.78
N ILE A 7 -21.93 -28.86 -4.79
CA ILE A 7 -22.94 -29.95 -4.65
C ILE A 7 -22.49 -30.98 -3.60
N ARG A 8 -21.22 -31.35 -3.61
CA ARG A 8 -20.65 -32.30 -2.65
C ARG A 8 -20.68 -31.74 -1.22
N ARG A 9 -20.35 -30.48 -1.05
CA ARG A 9 -20.41 -29.79 0.25
C ARG A 9 -21.82 -29.71 0.78
N GLU A 10 -22.77 -29.30 -0.05
CA GLU A 10 -24.19 -29.23 0.34
C GLU A 10 -24.73 -30.58 0.85
N LYS A 11 -24.38 -31.68 0.17
CA LYS A 11 -24.73 -33.05 0.63
C LYS A 11 -24.06 -33.39 1.96
N MET A 12 -22.83 -32.97 2.20
CA MET A 12 -22.15 -33.21 3.48
C MET A 12 -22.82 -32.44 4.62
N LEU A 13 -23.16 -31.17 4.40
CA LEU A 13 -23.85 -30.34 5.39
C LEU A 13 -25.23 -30.92 5.74
N GLU A 14 -25.99 -31.34 4.72
CA GLU A 14 -27.30 -32.01 4.93
C GLU A 14 -27.17 -33.30 5.76
N TYR A 15 -26.08 -34.05 5.58
CA TYR A 15 -25.80 -35.23 6.36
C TYR A 15 -25.42 -34.91 7.82
N LEU A 16 -24.64 -33.85 8.03
CA LEU A 16 -24.28 -33.39 9.38
C LEU A 16 -25.49 -32.91 10.17
N GLU A 17 -26.44 -32.22 9.53
CA GLU A 17 -27.69 -31.85 10.19
C GLU A 17 -28.45 -33.05 10.69
N LYS A 18 -28.60 -34.08 9.84
CA LYS A 18 -29.24 -35.36 10.25
C LYS A 18 -28.52 -36.03 11.42
N LEU A 19 -27.19 -35.94 11.46
CA LEU A 19 -26.40 -36.46 12.59
C LEU A 19 -26.66 -35.67 13.88
N LYS A 20 -26.81 -34.33 13.82
CA LYS A 20 -27.15 -33.50 14.98
C LYS A 20 -28.53 -33.84 15.56
N GLU A 21 -29.52 -34.18 14.72
CA GLU A 21 -30.87 -34.57 15.16
C GLU A 21 -30.88 -35.91 15.92
N ILE A 22 -29.95 -36.82 15.61
CA ILE A 22 -29.89 -38.17 16.19
C ILE A 22 -29.01 -38.18 17.45
N ASN A 23 -28.01 -37.28 17.57
CA ASN A 23 -27.09 -37.26 18.68
C ASN A 23 -27.56 -36.30 19.78
N THR A 24 -27.63 -36.82 21.01
CA THR A 24 -27.96 -36.03 22.22
C THR A 24 -26.77 -35.77 23.12
N ASP A 25 -25.58 -36.22 22.73
CA ASP A 25 -24.35 -36.05 23.47
C ASP A 25 -23.64 -34.75 23.06
N ASP A 26 -23.31 -33.93 24.06
CA ASP A 26 -22.73 -32.61 23.87
C ASP A 26 -21.35 -32.65 23.16
N GLU A 27 -20.55 -33.70 23.40
CA GLU A 27 -19.22 -33.85 22.77
C GLU A 27 -19.37 -34.13 21.25
N ASN A 28 -20.33 -35.04 20.89
CA ASN A 28 -20.64 -35.33 19.50
C ASN A 28 -21.23 -34.10 18.77
N ILE A 29 -22.10 -33.34 19.42
CA ILE A 29 -22.66 -32.09 18.84
C ILE A 29 -21.59 -31.06 18.59
N ARG A 30 -20.62 -30.89 19.50
CA ARG A 30 -19.47 -29.99 19.30
C ARG A 30 -18.62 -30.43 18.10
N ALA A 31 -18.24 -31.71 18.03
CA ALA A 31 -17.47 -32.27 16.93
C ALA A 31 -18.18 -32.08 15.57
N ILE A 32 -19.50 -32.35 15.49
CA ILE A 32 -20.27 -32.12 14.28
C ILE A 32 -20.30 -30.65 13.90
N THR A 33 -20.41 -29.75 14.88
CA THR A 33 -20.41 -28.30 14.64
C THR A 33 -19.07 -27.80 14.14
N GLU A 34 -17.95 -28.32 14.64
CA GLU A 34 -16.61 -28.01 14.13
C GLU A 34 -16.43 -28.46 12.67
N ILE A 35 -16.90 -29.66 12.33
CA ILE A 35 -16.87 -30.16 10.95
C ILE A 35 -17.74 -29.28 10.03
N GLU A 36 -18.89 -28.85 10.48
CA GLU A 36 -19.78 -27.94 9.72
C GLU A 36 -19.14 -26.59 9.50
N ASN A 37 -18.50 -26.01 10.52
CA ASN A 37 -17.75 -24.76 10.41
C ASN A 37 -16.62 -24.89 9.40
N ALA A 38 -15.82 -25.97 9.46
CA ALA A 38 -14.74 -26.23 8.52
C ALA A 38 -15.23 -26.40 7.06
N LEU A 39 -16.43 -26.98 6.85
CA LEU A 39 -17.06 -27.09 5.54
C LEU A 39 -17.60 -25.76 5.01
N ASN A 40 -17.99 -24.84 5.90
CA ASN A 40 -18.54 -23.53 5.56
C ASN A 40 -17.48 -22.44 5.38
N GLU A 41 -16.25 -22.69 5.81
CA GLU A 41 -15.16 -21.76 5.56
C GLU A 41 -15.00 -21.43 4.07
N LYS A 42 -14.88 -20.12 3.76
CA LYS A 42 -14.53 -19.68 2.42
C LYS A 42 -13.09 -20.08 2.12
N LYS A 43 -12.89 -21.00 1.18
CA LYS A 43 -11.57 -21.46 0.74
C LYS A 43 -11.40 -21.09 -0.74
N TYR A 44 -10.30 -20.42 -1.09
CA TYR A 44 -9.91 -20.15 -2.48
C TYR A 44 -9.43 -21.42 -3.23
N GLY A 45 -9.90 -22.60 -2.81
CA GLY A 45 -9.50 -23.89 -3.37
C GLY A 45 -8.19 -24.45 -2.80
N LEU A 46 -7.48 -23.71 -1.95
CA LEU A 46 -6.32 -24.19 -1.21
C LEU A 46 -6.67 -24.35 0.27
N VAL A 47 -6.21 -25.44 0.85
CA VAL A 47 -6.35 -25.73 2.30
C VAL A 47 -4.95 -25.81 2.86
N TRP A 48 -4.62 -24.90 3.76
CA TRP A 48 -3.37 -24.91 4.50
C TRP A 48 -3.55 -25.74 5.76
N GLU A 49 -2.58 -26.60 6.04
CA GLU A 49 -2.55 -27.30 7.33
C GLU A 49 -2.24 -26.29 8.44
N GLU A 50 -3.03 -26.33 9.50
CA GLU A 50 -2.81 -25.50 10.68
C GLU A 50 -1.75 -26.14 11.58
N HIS A 51 -0.81 -25.33 12.03
CA HIS A 51 0.25 -25.73 12.94
C HIS A 51 0.20 -24.85 14.18
N SER A 52 0.21 -25.47 15.38
CA SER A 52 0.28 -24.74 16.64
C SER A 52 1.69 -24.25 16.94
N GLU A 53 1.79 -23.11 17.59
CA GLU A 53 3.04 -22.57 18.13
C GLU A 53 3.12 -22.77 19.64
N LYS A 54 4.31 -22.96 20.20
CA LYS A 54 4.54 -23.00 21.66
C LYS A 54 4.04 -21.76 22.38
N VAL A 55 4.02 -20.65 21.68
CA VAL A 55 3.48 -19.38 22.18
C VAL A 55 1.98 -19.45 22.43
N ASP A 56 1.25 -20.24 21.63
CA ASP A 56 -0.19 -20.45 21.84
C ASP A 56 -0.45 -21.21 23.14
N GLU A 57 0.31 -22.29 23.38
CA GLU A 57 0.24 -23.07 24.62
C GLU A 57 0.56 -22.21 25.85
N MET A 58 1.55 -21.31 25.73
CA MET A 58 1.87 -20.38 26.82
C MET A 58 0.72 -19.42 27.12
N LEU A 59 0.02 -18.95 26.11
CA LEU A 59 -1.10 -18.00 26.25
C LEU A 59 -2.38 -18.62 26.81
N GLU A 60 -2.52 -19.95 26.79
CA GLU A 60 -3.64 -20.64 27.44
C GLU A 60 -3.57 -20.51 28.99
N HIS A 61 -2.36 -20.45 29.53
CA HIS A 61 -2.13 -20.47 30.97
C HIS A 61 -1.50 -19.19 31.54
N ASN A 62 -1.04 -18.26 30.67
CA ASN A 62 -0.34 -17.06 31.09
C ASN A 62 -0.92 -15.82 30.42
N ILE A 63 -0.96 -14.72 31.13
CA ILE A 63 -1.34 -13.41 30.61
C ILE A 63 -0.04 -12.59 30.42
N PRO A 64 0.31 -12.18 29.19
CA PRO A 64 1.46 -11.31 28.99
C PRO A 64 1.21 -9.92 29.60
N ILE A 65 2.28 -9.24 29.99
CA ILE A 65 2.25 -7.85 30.46
C ILE A 65 3.39 -7.06 29.82
N PHE A 66 3.20 -5.76 29.61
CA PHE A 66 4.29 -4.86 29.29
C PHE A 66 5.00 -4.43 30.58
N VAL A 67 6.32 -4.45 30.55
CA VAL A 67 7.18 -3.93 31.61
C VAL A 67 8.05 -2.83 31.02
N GLU A 68 7.97 -1.62 31.58
CA GLU A 68 8.78 -0.48 31.12
C GLU A 68 10.23 -0.67 31.58
N ASP A 69 11.18 -0.55 30.64
CA ASP A 69 12.60 -0.49 30.95
C ASP A 69 13.03 0.99 31.06
N GLU A 70 12.99 1.50 32.28
CA GLU A 70 13.35 2.89 32.61
C GLU A 70 14.80 3.22 32.20
N THR A 71 15.69 2.23 32.12
CA THR A 71 17.12 2.44 31.81
C THR A 71 17.34 2.73 30.33
N ARG A 72 16.40 2.32 29.46
CA ARG A 72 16.45 2.51 28.01
C ARG A 72 15.53 3.65 27.53
N LYS A 73 14.86 4.32 28.44
CA LYS A 73 13.96 5.42 28.13
C LYS A 73 14.72 6.60 27.54
N ILE A 74 14.34 7.01 26.35
CA ILE A 74 14.83 8.24 25.74
C ILE A 74 13.78 9.32 26.01
N THR A 75 14.12 10.29 26.87
CA THR A 75 13.24 11.43 27.13
C THR A 75 13.41 12.46 26.02
N ALA A 76 12.35 12.64 25.23
CA ALA A 76 12.19 13.77 24.35
C ALA A 76 11.55 14.95 25.11
N ASN A 77 11.34 16.08 24.44
CA ASN A 77 10.61 17.21 25.03
C ASN A 77 9.16 16.81 25.35
N GLU A 78 8.59 17.37 26.42
CA GLU A 78 7.26 17.01 26.94
C GLU A 78 6.11 17.12 25.91
N ASP A 79 6.29 17.88 24.83
CA ASP A 79 5.31 18.10 23.78
C ASP A 79 5.45 17.15 22.57
N GLU A 80 6.40 16.20 22.58
CA GLU A 80 6.63 15.29 21.47
C GLU A 80 5.80 14.00 21.60
N ALA A 81 5.39 13.43 20.45
CA ALA A 81 4.68 12.16 20.40
C ALA A 81 5.59 11.02 20.91
N TYR A 82 5.04 10.14 21.73
CA TYR A 82 5.77 8.97 22.22
C TYR A 82 5.95 7.93 21.12
N ASN A 83 7.17 7.36 21.06
CA ASN A 83 7.47 6.16 20.30
C ASN A 83 7.77 5.02 21.27
N PHE A 84 7.20 3.85 21.00
CA PHE A 84 7.39 2.67 21.82
C PHE A 84 8.15 1.61 21.05
N LEU A 85 9.19 1.04 21.65
CA LEU A 85 9.83 -0.19 21.20
C LEU A 85 9.35 -1.33 22.10
N LEU A 86 8.61 -2.28 21.53
CA LEU A 86 8.12 -3.46 22.23
C LEU A 86 9.05 -4.63 21.92
N GLU A 87 9.83 -5.05 22.91
CA GLU A 87 10.78 -6.17 22.79
C GLU A 87 10.13 -7.46 23.31
N GLY A 88 10.09 -8.50 22.47
CA GLY A 88 9.53 -9.81 22.82
C GLY A 88 8.88 -10.49 21.62
N ASP A 89 8.15 -11.57 21.88
CA ASP A 89 7.36 -12.22 20.82
C ASP A 89 6.21 -11.30 20.39
N ASN A 90 6.13 -11.06 19.08
CA ASN A 90 5.15 -10.12 18.52
C ASN A 90 3.70 -10.58 18.70
N LEU A 91 3.39 -11.89 18.80
CA LEU A 91 2.04 -12.38 19.06
C LEU A 91 1.55 -11.96 20.46
N HIS A 92 2.45 -12.01 21.47
CA HIS A 92 2.15 -11.52 22.81
C HIS A 92 1.89 -10.01 22.82
N SER A 93 2.77 -9.25 22.16
CA SER A 93 2.64 -7.79 22.05
C SER A 93 1.36 -7.38 21.32
N LEU A 94 1.02 -8.04 20.22
CA LEU A 94 -0.21 -7.78 19.47
C LEU A 94 -1.47 -8.06 20.32
N LYS A 95 -1.51 -9.15 21.08
CA LYS A 95 -2.63 -9.45 21.99
C LYS A 95 -2.81 -8.41 23.09
N LEU A 96 -1.72 -7.80 23.57
CA LEU A 96 -1.80 -6.69 24.54
C LEU A 96 -2.28 -5.40 23.86
N LEU A 97 -1.77 -5.10 22.68
CA LEU A 97 -2.19 -3.92 21.90
C LEU A 97 -3.67 -3.99 21.50
N ASP A 98 -4.21 -5.17 21.23
CA ASP A 98 -5.63 -5.34 20.88
C ASP A 98 -6.56 -4.77 21.97
N LYS A 99 -6.17 -4.88 23.24
CA LYS A 99 -6.96 -4.33 24.35
C LYS A 99 -6.99 -2.80 24.39
N THR A 100 -5.97 -2.14 23.87
CA THR A 100 -5.77 -0.68 24.04
C THR A 100 -5.83 0.10 22.72
N HIS A 101 -5.47 -0.53 21.60
CA HIS A 101 -5.27 0.11 20.30
C HIS A 101 -6.19 -0.42 19.20
N LYS A 102 -7.22 -1.17 19.52
CA LYS A 102 -8.20 -1.67 18.54
C LYS A 102 -8.78 -0.54 17.69
N GLY A 103 -8.63 -0.65 16.37
CA GLY A 103 -9.10 0.32 15.39
C GLY A 103 -8.41 1.68 15.42
N LYS A 104 -7.22 1.82 16.03
CA LYS A 104 -6.51 3.09 16.20
C LYS A 104 -5.24 3.22 15.37
N ILE A 105 -4.73 2.14 14.78
CA ILE A 105 -3.50 2.15 13.99
C ILE A 105 -3.84 2.54 12.56
N ASP A 106 -3.15 3.51 12.00
CA ASP A 106 -3.38 3.97 10.64
C ASP A 106 -2.48 3.27 9.62
N VAL A 107 -1.27 2.87 10.01
CA VAL A 107 -0.33 2.17 9.14
C VAL A 107 0.30 1.02 9.90
N ILE A 108 0.26 -0.16 9.30
CA ILE A 108 1.02 -1.33 9.76
C ILE A 108 2.01 -1.68 8.65
N TYR A 109 3.29 -1.74 9.01
CA TYR A 109 4.35 -2.27 8.14
C TYR A 109 4.92 -3.54 8.75
N ILE A 110 5.05 -4.58 7.93
CA ILE A 110 5.57 -5.89 8.36
C ILE A 110 6.70 -6.33 7.43
N ASP A 111 7.82 -6.74 8.02
CA ASP A 111 8.94 -7.40 7.35
C ASP A 111 9.12 -8.82 7.92
N PRO A 112 8.28 -9.79 7.53
CA PRO A 112 8.29 -11.12 8.09
C PRO A 112 9.50 -11.92 7.62
N PRO A 113 9.83 -13.06 8.26
CA PRO A 113 10.80 -13.99 7.70
C PRO A 113 10.35 -14.47 6.32
N TYR A 114 11.28 -14.51 5.35
CA TYR A 114 10.95 -14.78 3.94
C TYR A 114 10.84 -16.26 3.59
N ASN A 115 11.12 -17.14 4.55
CA ASN A 115 11.03 -18.60 4.39
C ASN A 115 11.85 -19.13 3.21
N THR A 116 13.07 -18.57 3.03
CA THR A 116 13.93 -18.94 1.89
C THR A 116 14.45 -20.37 1.97
N GLY A 117 14.30 -21.03 3.12
CA GLY A 117 14.87 -22.35 3.40
C GLY A 117 16.35 -22.34 3.76
N ALA A 118 16.96 -21.17 3.90
CA ALA A 118 18.37 -21.00 4.28
C ALA A 118 18.57 -20.92 5.80
N LYS A 119 17.65 -21.49 6.60
CA LYS A 119 17.63 -21.40 8.08
C LYS A 119 17.52 -19.94 8.56
N ASP A 120 16.75 -19.15 7.84
CA ASP A 120 16.54 -17.73 8.08
C ASP A 120 15.47 -17.45 9.15
N TRP A 121 14.66 -18.44 9.52
CA TRP A 121 13.70 -18.33 10.61
C TRP A 121 13.47 -19.65 11.36
N LYS A 122 12.88 -19.54 12.55
CA LYS A 122 12.56 -20.66 13.43
C LYS A 122 11.06 -20.73 13.65
N TYR A 123 10.55 -21.96 13.60
CA TYR A 123 9.20 -22.30 14.02
C TYR A 123 9.29 -23.23 15.23
N ASN A 124 8.69 -22.87 16.36
CA ASN A 124 8.81 -23.62 17.61
C ASN A 124 10.28 -23.86 18.09
N ASN A 125 11.18 -22.91 17.82
CA ASN A 125 12.63 -22.94 18.08
C ASN A 125 13.47 -23.81 17.12
N ASP A 126 12.85 -24.48 16.16
CA ASP A 126 13.55 -25.26 15.14
C ASP A 126 13.63 -24.49 13.81
N PHE A 127 14.78 -24.53 13.16
CA PHE A 127 14.91 -23.91 11.85
C PHE A 127 14.04 -24.65 10.81
N VAL A 128 13.31 -23.90 10.00
CA VAL A 128 12.55 -24.44 8.87
C VAL A 128 13.51 -24.61 7.70
N ASP A 129 13.62 -25.86 7.22
CA ASP A 129 14.53 -26.24 6.13
C ASP A 129 13.82 -26.19 4.76
N SER A 130 14.58 -26.02 3.68
CA SER A 130 14.05 -26.03 2.31
C SER A 130 13.41 -27.36 1.91
N ASN A 131 13.80 -28.48 2.56
CA ASN A 131 13.25 -29.81 2.34
C ASN A 131 12.03 -30.13 3.21
N ASP A 132 11.55 -29.18 4.02
CA ASP A 132 10.34 -29.34 4.82
C ASP A 132 9.12 -29.21 3.90
N ASP A 133 8.41 -30.30 3.68
CA ASP A 133 7.22 -30.35 2.81
C ASP A 133 6.09 -29.42 3.31
N TYR A 134 6.08 -29.09 4.58
CA TYR A 134 5.07 -28.21 5.24
C TYR A 134 5.56 -26.80 5.48
N ARG A 135 6.72 -26.39 4.94
CA ARG A 135 7.30 -25.07 5.22
C ARG A 135 6.35 -23.91 4.91
N HIS A 136 5.61 -23.98 3.81
CA HIS A 136 4.65 -22.95 3.43
C HIS A 136 3.43 -22.93 4.37
N SER A 137 2.90 -24.10 4.76
CA SER A 137 1.79 -24.19 5.72
C SER A 137 2.18 -23.69 7.10
N LYS A 138 3.41 -24.00 7.58
CA LYS A 138 3.95 -23.47 8.83
C LYS A 138 4.07 -21.96 8.78
N TRP A 139 4.59 -21.42 7.68
CA TRP A 139 4.74 -19.98 7.49
C TRP A 139 3.38 -19.28 7.46
N ILE A 140 2.39 -19.82 6.72
CA ILE A 140 1.03 -19.30 6.69
C ILE A 140 0.40 -19.32 8.09
N SER A 141 0.52 -20.42 8.85
CA SER A 141 0.00 -20.50 10.21
C SER A 141 0.60 -19.43 11.12
N PHE A 142 1.93 -19.27 11.06
CA PHE A 142 2.67 -18.25 11.81
C PHE A 142 2.20 -16.83 11.49
N ILE A 143 2.07 -16.49 10.21
CA ILE A 143 1.68 -15.15 9.77
C ILE A 143 0.20 -14.88 10.00
N LYS A 144 -0.70 -15.85 9.72
CA LYS A 144 -2.15 -15.70 9.81
C LYS A 144 -2.59 -15.25 11.20
N GLN A 145 -2.04 -15.86 12.24
CA GLN A 145 -2.37 -15.50 13.63
C GLN A 145 -2.04 -14.03 13.93
N ARG A 146 -0.86 -13.59 13.53
CA ARG A 146 -0.36 -12.23 13.76
C ARG A 146 -1.13 -11.20 12.95
N ILE A 147 -1.37 -11.49 11.68
CA ILE A 147 -2.14 -10.60 10.80
C ILE A 147 -3.58 -10.46 11.30
N ASN A 148 -4.24 -11.52 11.74
CA ASN A 148 -5.61 -11.44 12.27
C ASN A 148 -5.72 -10.39 13.38
N ILE A 149 -4.81 -10.42 14.35
CA ILE A 149 -4.81 -9.43 15.44
C ILE A 149 -4.42 -8.04 14.91
N ALA A 150 -3.40 -7.95 14.05
CA ALA A 150 -2.98 -6.69 13.46
C ALA A 150 -4.12 -6.00 12.70
N LEU A 151 -4.96 -6.76 11.99
CA LEU A 151 -6.12 -6.23 11.29
C LEU A 151 -7.20 -5.67 12.24
N GLU A 152 -7.33 -6.21 13.46
CA GLU A 152 -8.22 -5.63 14.47
C GLU A 152 -7.70 -4.29 15.00
N LEU A 153 -6.38 -4.12 15.06
CA LEU A 153 -5.76 -2.84 15.44
C LEU A 153 -5.94 -1.76 14.36
N LEU A 154 -6.09 -2.17 13.10
CA LEU A 154 -6.11 -1.27 11.95
C LEU A 154 -7.39 -0.43 11.89
N SER A 155 -7.25 0.89 11.75
CA SER A 155 -8.37 1.82 11.59
C SER A 155 -9.09 1.60 10.25
N GLN A 156 -10.32 2.06 10.13
CA GLN A 156 -11.11 1.93 8.90
C GLN A 156 -10.50 2.64 7.68
N LYS A 157 -9.58 3.56 7.89
CA LYS A 157 -8.83 4.28 6.84
C LYS A 157 -7.41 3.73 6.69
N GLY A 158 -7.04 2.78 7.53
CA GLY A 158 -5.68 2.30 7.69
C GLY A 158 -5.22 1.39 6.56
N PHE A 159 -3.90 1.26 6.50
CA PHE A 159 -3.17 0.50 5.50
C PHE A 159 -2.29 -0.55 6.17
N ILE A 160 -2.13 -1.66 5.50
CA ILE A 160 -1.10 -2.63 5.82
C ILE A 160 -0.20 -2.85 4.61
N CYS A 161 1.11 -2.81 4.85
CA CYS A 161 2.14 -3.10 3.86
C CYS A 161 3.03 -4.23 4.38
N ILE A 162 3.22 -5.25 3.58
CA ILE A 162 4.03 -6.42 3.93
C ILE A 162 5.12 -6.59 2.88
N SER A 163 6.38 -6.55 3.31
CA SER A 163 7.53 -6.88 2.47
C SER A 163 7.69 -8.39 2.38
N ILE A 164 7.97 -8.91 1.19
CA ILE A 164 8.16 -10.34 0.97
C ILE A 164 8.99 -10.58 -0.29
N ASP A 165 9.67 -11.72 -0.39
CA ASP A 165 10.29 -12.16 -1.63
C ASP A 165 9.36 -13.08 -2.46
N HIS A 166 9.92 -13.67 -3.49
CA HIS A 166 9.17 -14.54 -4.41
C HIS A 166 8.74 -15.88 -3.82
N TYR A 167 9.37 -16.33 -2.70
CA TYR A 167 9.05 -17.65 -2.10
C TYR A 167 7.65 -17.70 -1.51
N GLU A 168 7.26 -16.66 -0.77
CA GLU A 168 5.98 -16.62 -0.08
C GLU A 168 5.01 -15.54 -0.62
N LEU A 169 5.33 -14.90 -1.76
CA LEU A 169 4.46 -13.88 -2.36
C LEU A 169 3.07 -14.42 -2.69
N ALA A 170 3.00 -15.57 -3.36
CA ALA A 170 1.70 -16.14 -3.78
C ALA A 170 0.88 -16.62 -2.58
N PRO A 171 1.42 -17.39 -1.61
CA PRO A 171 0.73 -17.72 -0.37
C PRO A 171 0.24 -16.50 0.41
N LEU A 172 1.08 -15.46 0.54
CA LEU A 172 0.72 -14.22 1.23
C LEU A 172 -0.46 -13.50 0.57
N ILE A 173 -0.46 -13.37 -0.76
CA ILE A 173 -1.57 -12.73 -1.48
C ILE A 173 -2.87 -13.50 -1.25
N LEU A 174 -2.85 -14.82 -1.34
CA LEU A 174 -4.04 -15.66 -1.12
C LEU A 174 -4.57 -15.50 0.32
N LEU A 175 -3.69 -15.50 1.31
CA LEU A 175 -4.04 -15.27 2.70
C LEU A 175 -4.67 -13.89 2.90
N MET A 176 -4.04 -12.85 2.38
CA MET A 176 -4.52 -11.47 2.54
C MET A 176 -5.84 -11.21 1.82
N ASP A 177 -6.05 -11.83 0.64
CA ASP A 177 -7.33 -11.78 -0.08
C ASP A 177 -8.44 -12.51 0.69
N GLU A 178 -8.11 -13.60 1.41
CA GLU A 178 -9.05 -14.27 2.31
C GLU A 178 -9.45 -13.38 3.49
N LEU A 179 -8.48 -12.71 4.11
CA LEU A 179 -8.69 -11.93 5.34
C LEU A 179 -9.33 -10.55 5.10
N LEU A 180 -8.95 -9.86 4.05
CA LEU A 180 -9.38 -8.48 3.76
C LEU A 180 -10.31 -8.35 2.56
N GLY A 181 -10.36 -9.36 1.68
CA GLY A 181 -11.01 -9.28 0.38
C GLY A 181 -10.06 -8.73 -0.71
N GLU A 182 -10.12 -9.35 -1.90
CA GLU A 182 -9.33 -8.94 -3.07
C GLU A 182 -9.60 -7.48 -3.47
N GLU A 183 -10.82 -7.00 -3.26
CA GLU A 183 -11.23 -5.62 -3.55
C GLU A 183 -10.46 -4.58 -2.72
N ASN A 184 -9.93 -4.95 -1.57
CA ASN A 184 -9.12 -4.10 -0.70
C ASN A 184 -7.62 -4.17 -0.98
N ARG A 185 -7.19 -5.04 -1.91
CA ARG A 185 -5.82 -5.05 -2.40
C ARG A 185 -5.55 -3.79 -3.22
N LEU A 186 -4.56 -3.00 -2.83
CA LEU A 186 -4.16 -1.77 -3.51
C LEU A 186 -3.15 -2.05 -4.61
N GLY A 187 -2.24 -3.00 -4.37
CA GLY A 187 -1.24 -3.39 -5.35
C GLY A 187 -0.12 -4.27 -4.77
N VAL A 188 0.59 -4.89 -5.70
CA VAL A 188 1.85 -5.60 -5.44
C VAL A 188 2.94 -4.80 -6.13
N ILE A 189 3.86 -4.27 -5.34
CA ILE A 189 4.93 -3.39 -5.81
C ILE A 189 6.21 -4.19 -5.92
N THR A 190 6.85 -4.13 -7.07
CA THR A 190 8.21 -4.67 -7.26
C THR A 190 9.23 -3.64 -6.81
N VAL A 191 10.03 -3.98 -5.79
CA VAL A 191 11.09 -3.13 -5.25
C VAL A 191 12.44 -3.68 -5.68
N VAL A 192 13.15 -2.95 -6.51
CA VAL A 192 14.50 -3.34 -6.96
C VAL A 192 15.51 -2.90 -5.90
N HIS A 193 16.01 -3.87 -5.13
CA HIS A 193 16.95 -3.62 -4.03
C HIS A 193 18.39 -4.02 -4.38
N LYS A 194 18.59 -4.77 -5.47
CA LYS A 194 19.90 -5.18 -5.98
C LYS A 194 19.89 -5.27 -7.52
N PRO A 195 20.01 -4.15 -8.23
CA PRO A 195 19.89 -4.12 -9.69
C PRO A 195 20.84 -5.09 -10.44
N GLU A 196 22.01 -5.37 -9.85
CA GLU A 196 23.01 -6.29 -10.43
C GLU A 196 22.55 -7.76 -10.41
N GLY A 197 21.48 -8.06 -9.64
CA GLY A 197 21.03 -9.43 -9.42
C GLY A 197 21.97 -10.24 -8.51
N ARG A 198 21.60 -11.49 -8.26
CA ARG A 198 22.44 -12.49 -7.57
C ARG A 198 23.12 -13.37 -8.62
N ASN A 199 24.42 -13.27 -8.76
CA ASN A 199 25.21 -14.03 -9.78
C ASN A 199 25.29 -15.55 -9.52
N GLN A 200 24.72 -16.03 -8.43
CA GLN A 200 24.77 -17.45 -8.03
C GLN A 200 23.58 -18.26 -8.54
N GLU A 201 22.57 -17.59 -9.10
CA GLU A 201 21.39 -18.27 -9.64
C GLU A 201 21.66 -18.90 -11.01
N LYS A 202 21.17 -20.12 -11.21
CA LYS A 202 21.38 -20.86 -12.46
C LYS A 202 20.62 -20.28 -13.66
N PHE A 203 19.44 -19.69 -13.42
CA PHE A 203 18.55 -19.20 -14.47
C PHE A 203 18.38 -17.68 -14.42
N PHE A 204 17.71 -17.15 -13.43
CA PHE A 204 17.43 -15.73 -13.30
C PHE A 204 17.96 -15.19 -11.97
N GLY A 205 18.88 -14.23 -12.05
CA GLY A 205 19.41 -13.58 -10.85
C GLY A 205 18.33 -12.70 -10.19
N THR A 206 18.00 -13.01 -8.94
CA THR A 206 17.02 -12.22 -8.17
C THR A 206 17.56 -10.82 -7.90
N SER A 207 16.83 -9.78 -8.32
CA SER A 207 17.19 -8.36 -8.16
C SER A 207 16.20 -7.57 -7.32
N ASN A 208 15.06 -8.16 -6.99
CA ASN A 208 13.94 -7.47 -6.36
C ASN A 208 13.30 -8.30 -5.24
N GLU A 209 12.56 -7.60 -4.43
CA GLU A 209 11.56 -8.10 -3.50
C GLU A 209 10.21 -7.43 -3.80
N PHE A 210 9.19 -7.74 -3.03
CA PHE A 210 7.85 -7.20 -3.22
C PHE A 210 7.38 -6.50 -1.95
N ALA A 211 6.58 -5.45 -2.15
CA ALA A 211 5.78 -4.84 -1.10
C ALA A 211 4.31 -4.99 -1.47
N VAL A 212 3.54 -5.68 -0.61
CA VAL A 212 2.13 -5.99 -0.85
C VAL A 212 1.28 -5.04 -0.02
N PHE A 213 0.42 -4.27 -0.68
CA PHE A 213 -0.36 -3.20 -0.05
C PHE A 213 -1.85 -3.54 -0.02
N TYR A 214 -2.44 -3.44 1.16
CA TYR A 214 -3.88 -3.51 1.37
C TYR A 214 -4.37 -2.32 2.18
N ALA A 215 -5.64 -1.97 1.99
CA ALA A 215 -6.37 -1.07 2.89
C ALA A 215 -7.35 -1.89 3.75
N LYS A 216 -7.63 -1.46 4.99
CA LYS A 216 -8.75 -2.04 5.76
C LYS A 216 -10.08 -1.86 5.04
N ASN A 217 -10.26 -0.69 4.41
CA ASN A 217 -11.41 -0.39 3.55
C ASN A 217 -10.95 0.58 2.45
N LYS A 218 -10.79 0.09 1.22
CA LYS A 218 -10.30 0.87 0.07
C LYS A 218 -11.15 2.10 -0.23
N SER A 219 -12.46 2.06 0.02
CA SER A 219 -13.35 3.20 -0.23
C SER A 219 -13.11 4.38 0.74
N LYS A 220 -12.51 4.13 1.90
CA LYS A 220 -12.20 5.13 2.94
C LYS A 220 -10.73 5.51 2.99
N ALA A 221 -9.87 4.71 2.39
CA ALA A 221 -8.43 4.87 2.40
C ALA A 221 -8.00 5.92 1.36
N LYS A 222 -6.98 6.69 1.68
CA LYS A 222 -6.40 7.70 0.77
C LYS A 222 -4.91 7.82 1.04
N PHE A 223 -4.11 7.66 0.00
CA PHE A 223 -2.67 7.92 0.08
C PHE A 223 -2.39 9.39 0.42
N SER A 224 -1.24 9.64 1.03
CA SER A 224 -0.75 11.00 1.21
C SER A 224 -0.52 11.66 -0.17
N ASN A 225 -0.55 12.99 -0.20
CA ASN A 225 -0.26 13.73 -1.43
C ASN A 225 1.25 13.98 -1.61
N ASP A 226 2.08 13.39 -0.75
CA ASP A 226 3.52 13.60 -0.78
C ASP A 226 4.15 12.86 -1.97
N LEU A 227 5.01 13.55 -2.71
CA LEU A 227 5.75 12.94 -3.81
C LEU A 227 6.79 11.96 -3.26
N ILE A 228 6.81 10.76 -3.82
CA ILE A 228 7.85 9.75 -3.56
C ILE A 228 8.91 9.80 -4.66
N PHE A 229 8.49 9.87 -5.93
CA PHE A 229 9.37 9.78 -7.10
C PHE A 229 9.50 11.09 -7.87
N GLY A 230 8.68 12.11 -7.56
CA GLY A 230 8.70 13.39 -8.25
C GLY A 230 9.77 14.34 -7.72
N GLU A 231 10.34 15.16 -8.61
CA GLU A 231 11.20 16.26 -8.24
C GLU A 231 10.34 17.40 -7.66
N ILE A 232 10.44 17.64 -6.37
CA ILE A 232 9.72 18.73 -5.68
C ILE A 232 10.18 20.09 -6.22
N ASP A 233 11.45 20.22 -6.59
CA ASP A 233 12.05 21.45 -7.12
C ASP A 233 11.41 21.90 -8.46
N ALA A 234 10.75 21.00 -9.18
CA ALA A 234 10.00 21.34 -10.39
C ALA A 234 8.71 22.13 -10.10
N PHE A 235 8.26 22.18 -8.85
CA PHE A 235 7.03 22.88 -8.40
C PHE A 235 7.46 24.14 -7.63
N ASN A 236 8.04 25.10 -8.35
CA ASN A 236 8.68 26.30 -7.80
C ASN A 236 7.75 27.51 -7.63
N LEU A 237 6.48 27.40 -8.06
CA LEU A 237 5.45 28.41 -7.85
C LEU A 237 4.60 28.04 -6.65
N ASN A 238 4.03 29.03 -5.97
CA ASN A 238 3.22 28.81 -4.77
C ASN A 238 1.98 29.69 -4.79
N ASP A 239 0.84 29.17 -4.33
CA ASP A 239 -0.38 29.92 -4.03
C ASP A 239 -1.02 29.38 -2.73
N GLU A 240 -2.21 29.88 -2.38
CA GLU A 240 -2.95 29.48 -1.16
C GLU A 240 -3.18 27.94 -1.05
N LYS A 241 -3.19 27.22 -2.19
CA LYS A 241 -3.37 25.77 -2.27
C LYS A 241 -2.05 24.99 -2.23
N GLY A 242 -0.90 25.68 -2.10
CA GLY A 242 0.45 25.11 -2.04
C GLY A 242 1.23 25.20 -3.34
N ASN A 243 2.34 24.46 -3.42
CA ASN A 243 3.26 24.49 -4.55
C ASN A 243 2.63 23.97 -5.84
N TYR A 244 2.99 24.58 -6.97
CA TYR A 244 2.59 24.15 -8.31
C TYR A 244 3.64 24.48 -9.37
N LYS A 245 3.47 23.90 -10.56
CA LYS A 245 4.15 24.31 -11.79
C LYS A 245 3.15 24.56 -12.89
N LEU A 246 3.51 25.41 -13.84
CA LEU A 246 2.69 25.68 -15.01
C LEU A 246 2.90 24.62 -16.09
N LYS A 247 1.80 24.10 -16.62
CA LYS A 247 1.79 23.24 -17.79
C LYS A 247 0.84 23.80 -18.82
N ASN A 248 1.32 23.94 -20.08
CA ASN A 248 0.50 24.46 -21.15
C ASN A 248 -0.86 23.73 -21.22
N PHE A 249 -1.95 24.48 -21.31
CA PHE A 249 -3.29 23.94 -21.37
C PHE A 249 -3.65 23.36 -22.73
N ILE A 250 -2.90 23.73 -23.77
CA ILE A 250 -2.97 23.06 -25.08
C ILE A 250 -2.45 21.61 -24.91
N ARG A 251 -3.12 20.65 -25.52
CA ARG A 251 -2.67 19.25 -25.54
C ARG A 251 -1.48 19.10 -26.48
N MET A 252 -0.27 18.98 -25.92
CA MET A 252 1.00 18.93 -26.65
C MET A 252 1.51 17.51 -26.93
N THR A 253 0.67 16.47 -26.76
CA THR A 253 1.06 15.07 -27.03
C THR A 253 1.10 14.81 -28.54
N ASP A 254 1.95 13.87 -29.00
CA ASP A 254 2.11 13.53 -30.43
C ASP A 254 1.00 12.61 -30.97
N GLY A 255 0.05 12.21 -30.14
CA GLY A 255 -1.07 11.36 -30.55
C GLY A 255 -2.11 12.11 -31.39
N LYS A 256 -2.75 11.40 -32.35
CA LYS A 256 -3.82 11.95 -33.23
C LYS A 256 -4.92 12.69 -32.43
N TYR A 257 -5.22 12.30 -31.21
CA TYR A 257 -6.23 12.94 -30.37
C TYR A 257 -5.85 14.33 -29.81
N ALA A 258 -4.62 14.78 -30.05
CA ALA A 258 -4.19 16.15 -29.76
C ALA A 258 -4.58 17.16 -30.88
N LEU A 259 -4.97 16.69 -32.01
CA LEU A 259 -5.31 17.50 -33.19
C LEU A 259 -6.82 17.82 -33.23
N ARG A 260 -7.14 19.00 -33.73
CA ARG A 260 -8.52 19.48 -33.91
C ARG A 260 -9.40 18.48 -34.67
N GLU A 261 -8.87 17.88 -35.75
CA GLU A 261 -9.59 16.95 -36.63
C GLU A 261 -10.14 15.74 -35.86
N ALA A 262 -9.37 15.20 -34.91
CA ALA A 262 -9.75 14.04 -34.12
C ALA A 262 -10.71 14.34 -32.98
N LYS A 263 -10.68 15.59 -32.45
CA LYS A 263 -11.54 16.04 -31.36
C LYS A 263 -12.01 17.47 -31.53
N PRO A 264 -12.90 17.74 -32.50
CA PRO A 264 -13.34 19.11 -32.84
C PRO A 264 -14.00 19.84 -31.66
N ASN A 265 -14.71 19.13 -30.76
CA ASN A 265 -15.36 19.72 -29.60
C ASN A 265 -14.38 20.25 -28.52
N PHE A 266 -13.09 19.89 -28.63
CA PHE A 266 -12.01 20.40 -27.75
C PHE A 266 -11.27 21.58 -28.41
N PHE A 267 -11.71 22.03 -29.61
CA PHE A 267 -11.21 23.21 -30.30
C PHE A 267 -12.26 24.31 -30.20
N TYR A 268 -12.19 25.13 -29.21
CA TYR A 268 -13.13 26.23 -28.96
C TYR A 268 -12.37 27.48 -28.52
N PRO A 269 -12.94 28.69 -28.71
CA PRO A 269 -12.36 29.92 -28.21
C PRO A 269 -12.52 30.02 -26.69
N ILE A 270 -11.47 30.48 -26.02
CA ILE A 270 -11.55 30.99 -24.65
C ILE A 270 -11.37 32.50 -24.77
N TYR A 271 -12.39 33.26 -24.35
CA TYR A 271 -12.36 34.69 -24.36
C TYR A 271 -11.81 35.18 -23.03
N VAL A 272 -10.75 36.01 -23.06
CA VAL A 272 -10.03 36.48 -21.88
C VAL A 272 -10.18 38.00 -21.78
N SER A 273 -10.48 38.53 -20.59
CA SER A 273 -10.56 39.97 -20.32
C SER A 273 -9.18 40.64 -20.47
N ARG A 274 -9.15 41.96 -20.67
CA ARG A 274 -7.89 42.73 -20.83
C ARG A 274 -6.95 42.63 -19.65
N ASP A 275 -7.51 42.57 -18.44
CA ASP A 275 -6.77 42.45 -17.19
C ASP A 275 -6.45 41.01 -16.81
N LEU A 276 -6.78 40.03 -17.67
CA LEU A 276 -6.58 38.58 -17.48
C LEU A 276 -7.34 37.97 -16.30
N SER A 277 -8.21 38.70 -15.65
CA SER A 277 -8.91 38.28 -14.42
C SER A 277 -10.18 37.46 -14.68
N GLU A 278 -10.74 37.56 -15.90
CA GLU A 278 -12.00 36.89 -16.26
C GLU A 278 -11.87 36.09 -17.55
N VAL A 279 -12.60 34.99 -17.63
CA VAL A 279 -12.76 34.19 -18.85
C VAL A 279 -14.20 33.92 -19.20
N SER A 280 -14.44 33.66 -20.48
CA SER A 280 -15.75 33.25 -20.99
C SER A 280 -15.58 32.27 -22.16
N ILE A 281 -16.53 31.37 -22.34
CA ILE A 281 -16.67 30.54 -23.55
C ILE A 281 -17.57 31.18 -24.60
N GLU A 282 -18.31 32.21 -24.23
CA GLU A 282 -19.12 33.03 -25.11
C GLU A 282 -18.42 34.35 -25.42
N LYS A 283 -18.65 34.86 -26.64
CA LYS A 283 -18.04 36.13 -27.09
C LYS A 283 -18.52 37.30 -26.21
N LYS A 284 -17.58 37.99 -25.59
CA LYS A 284 -17.82 39.22 -24.83
C LYS A 284 -17.09 40.41 -25.48
N SER A 285 -17.70 41.60 -25.42
CA SER A 285 -17.09 42.85 -25.92
C SER A 285 -15.86 43.17 -25.09
N GLY A 286 -14.74 43.51 -25.74
CA GLY A 286 -13.48 43.84 -25.05
C GLY A 286 -12.62 42.63 -24.61
N TYR A 287 -13.04 41.42 -24.89
CA TYR A 287 -12.28 40.21 -24.57
C TYR A 287 -11.50 39.74 -25.82
N THR A 288 -10.33 39.16 -25.60
CA THR A 288 -9.49 38.56 -26.63
C THR A 288 -9.80 37.06 -26.77
N ALA A 289 -10.01 36.58 -27.97
CA ALA A 289 -10.25 35.15 -28.23
C ALA A 289 -8.93 34.39 -28.35
N VAL A 290 -8.74 33.36 -27.52
CA VAL A 290 -7.59 32.46 -27.54
C VAL A 290 -8.01 31.09 -28.01
N TYR A 291 -7.31 30.54 -28.98
CA TYR A 291 -7.54 29.20 -29.53
C TYR A 291 -6.35 28.27 -29.22
N PRO A 292 -6.55 26.95 -29.17
CA PRO A 292 -5.46 26.00 -28.96
C PRO A 292 -4.61 25.84 -30.23
N ILE A 293 -3.92 26.88 -30.60
CA ILE A 293 -3.04 26.94 -31.79
C ILE A 293 -1.59 27.10 -31.27
N THR A 294 -0.70 26.24 -31.75
CA THR A 294 0.72 26.34 -31.35
C THR A 294 1.40 27.54 -32.04
N LYS A 295 2.55 27.96 -31.55
CA LYS A 295 3.38 29.03 -32.17
C LYS A 295 3.73 28.72 -33.63
N GLN A 296 3.71 27.44 -34.05
CA GLN A 296 3.93 27.00 -35.44
C GLN A 296 2.63 26.96 -36.28
N GLY A 297 1.51 27.44 -35.72
CA GLY A 297 0.22 27.49 -36.41
C GLY A 297 -0.56 26.16 -36.40
N VAL A 298 -0.09 25.12 -35.68
CA VAL A 298 -0.79 23.82 -35.63
C VAL A 298 -2.03 23.92 -34.76
N GLN A 299 -3.19 23.58 -35.35
CA GLN A 299 -4.47 23.54 -34.63
C GLN A 299 -4.56 22.27 -33.78
N ARG A 300 -4.47 22.44 -32.49
CA ARG A 300 -4.53 21.36 -31.49
C ARG A 300 -5.86 21.40 -30.72
N THR A 301 -5.93 20.75 -29.60
CA THR A 301 -7.08 20.73 -28.71
C THR A 301 -6.72 21.25 -27.33
N TRP A 302 -7.70 21.82 -26.63
CA TRP A 302 -7.60 22.01 -25.20
C TRP A 302 -7.59 20.67 -24.44
N LYS A 303 -7.17 20.66 -23.21
CA LYS A 303 -7.18 19.44 -22.37
C LYS A 303 -8.57 19.01 -21.96
N THR A 304 -9.51 19.93 -21.83
CA THR A 304 -10.87 19.71 -21.33
C THR A 304 -11.92 20.29 -22.27
N LEU A 305 -13.19 19.97 -22.00
CA LEU A 305 -14.36 20.61 -22.58
C LEU A 305 -14.61 21.97 -21.90
N PRO A 306 -15.42 22.88 -22.52
CA PRO A 306 -15.66 24.23 -22.02
C PRO A 306 -16.09 24.32 -20.56
N ASP A 307 -17.09 23.55 -20.15
CA ASP A 307 -17.62 23.60 -18.78
C ASP A 307 -16.58 23.19 -17.74
N THR A 308 -15.80 22.16 -18.07
CA THR A 308 -14.69 21.72 -17.20
C THR A 308 -13.59 22.77 -17.09
N PHE A 309 -13.30 23.48 -18.18
CA PHE A 309 -12.36 24.60 -18.17
C PHE A 309 -12.83 25.72 -17.24
N LEU A 310 -14.11 26.13 -17.35
CA LEU A 310 -14.67 27.18 -16.48
C LEU A 310 -14.59 26.78 -14.99
N ASN A 311 -14.87 25.51 -14.67
CA ASN A 311 -14.72 25.01 -13.29
C ASN A 311 -13.26 25.05 -12.84
N TYR A 312 -12.31 24.64 -13.68
CA TYR A 312 -10.87 24.72 -13.37
C TYR A 312 -10.40 26.14 -13.12
N PHE A 313 -10.91 27.09 -13.93
CA PHE A 313 -10.60 28.51 -13.74
C PHE A 313 -11.19 29.05 -12.43
N LYS A 314 -12.48 28.79 -12.17
CA LYS A 314 -13.16 29.17 -10.91
C LYS A 314 -12.47 28.59 -9.68
N ASP A 315 -11.95 27.35 -9.78
CA ASP A 315 -11.22 26.68 -8.72
C ASP A 315 -9.76 27.15 -8.63
N GLY A 316 -9.34 28.17 -9.40
CA GLY A 316 -7.97 28.71 -9.37
C GLY A 316 -6.91 27.74 -9.86
N ASN A 317 -7.26 26.72 -10.68
CA ASN A 317 -6.35 25.75 -11.25
C ASN A 317 -5.85 26.13 -12.66
N ILE A 318 -6.28 27.28 -13.17
CA ILE A 318 -5.82 27.87 -14.44
C ILE A 318 -5.07 29.16 -14.13
N GLU A 319 -3.99 29.39 -14.87
CA GLU A 319 -3.25 30.64 -14.88
C GLU A 319 -3.17 31.16 -16.31
N ILE A 320 -3.45 32.45 -16.48
CA ILE A 320 -3.42 33.14 -17.75
C ILE A 320 -2.26 34.12 -17.75
N VAL A 321 -1.41 34.05 -18.73
CA VAL A 321 -0.18 34.85 -18.81
C VAL A 321 -0.13 35.60 -20.15
N ALA A 322 0.06 36.91 -20.08
CA ALA A 322 0.36 37.70 -21.27
C ALA A 322 1.81 37.48 -21.70
N ASN A 323 2.02 37.14 -22.94
CA ASN A 323 3.35 36.92 -23.55
C ASN A 323 3.49 37.81 -24.78
N GLY A 324 3.82 39.08 -24.55
CA GLY A 324 3.80 40.10 -25.59
C GLY A 324 2.38 40.40 -26.07
N ALA A 325 2.11 40.16 -27.35
CA ALA A 325 0.78 40.30 -27.96
C ALA A 325 -0.10 39.04 -27.79
N ASP A 326 0.49 37.94 -27.38
CA ASP A 326 -0.19 36.66 -27.22
C ASP A 326 -0.63 36.43 -25.77
N ILE A 327 -1.67 35.60 -25.60
CA ILE A 327 -2.15 35.12 -24.31
C ILE A 327 -1.96 33.61 -24.24
N ASP A 328 -1.18 33.18 -23.27
CA ASP A 328 -0.96 31.78 -22.98
C ASP A 328 -1.83 31.31 -21.80
N ILE A 329 -2.43 30.13 -21.91
CA ILE A 329 -3.25 29.53 -20.86
C ILE A 329 -2.52 28.30 -20.31
N TYR A 330 -2.37 28.26 -19.00
CA TYR A 330 -1.67 27.20 -18.29
C TYR A 330 -2.57 26.56 -17.23
N GLU A 331 -2.40 25.26 -17.06
CA GLU A 331 -2.92 24.50 -15.93
C GLU A 331 -1.87 24.54 -14.79
N LYS A 332 -2.31 24.83 -13.57
CA LYS A 332 -1.50 24.69 -12.38
C LYS A 332 -1.43 23.22 -12.00
N LEU A 333 -0.36 22.55 -12.37
CA LEU A 333 -0.09 21.20 -11.89
C LEU A 333 0.48 21.27 -10.49
N ARG A 334 -0.24 20.64 -9.56
CA ARG A 334 0.23 20.47 -8.19
C ARG A 334 0.97 19.14 -8.04
N PRO A 335 1.82 19.01 -7.01
CA PRO A 335 2.45 17.74 -6.71
C PRO A 335 1.38 16.67 -6.48
N GLN A 336 1.12 15.86 -7.46
CA GLN A 336 0.31 14.64 -7.38
C GLN A 336 1.02 13.58 -8.20
N GLU A 337 1.27 12.46 -7.58
CA GLU A 337 1.93 11.36 -8.24
C GLU A 337 1.05 10.11 -8.18
N VAL A 338 0.80 9.52 -9.36
CA VAL A 338 0.32 8.14 -9.40
C VAL A 338 1.54 7.26 -9.19
N VAL A 339 1.67 6.71 -7.99
CA VAL A 339 2.78 5.84 -7.63
C VAL A 339 2.74 4.58 -8.48
N ARG A 340 3.84 4.30 -9.17
CA ARG A 340 3.96 3.13 -10.04
C ARG A 340 4.17 1.87 -9.23
N THR A 341 3.91 0.72 -9.82
CA THR A 341 4.13 -0.61 -9.19
C THR A 341 5.57 -1.12 -9.31
N HIS A 342 6.48 -0.33 -9.85
CA HIS A 342 7.88 -0.67 -10.05
C HIS A 342 8.78 0.39 -9.45
N TRP A 343 9.41 0.09 -8.33
CA TRP A 343 10.21 1.00 -7.52
C TRP A 343 11.69 0.68 -7.69
N ILE A 344 12.42 1.59 -8.35
CA ILE A 344 13.79 1.37 -8.83
C ILE A 344 14.80 2.44 -8.35
N LYS A 345 14.48 3.20 -7.29
CA LYS A 345 15.45 4.15 -6.77
C LYS A 345 16.73 3.43 -6.32
N LYS A 346 17.88 4.00 -6.64
CA LYS A 346 19.19 3.51 -6.16
C LYS A 346 19.28 3.47 -4.63
N GLU A 347 18.54 4.36 -3.98
CA GLU A 347 18.44 4.46 -2.52
C GLU A 347 17.71 3.29 -1.87
N TYR A 348 17.04 2.44 -2.64
CA TYR A 348 16.43 1.21 -2.13
C TYR A 348 17.41 0.05 -1.98
N HIS A 349 18.67 0.25 -2.39
CA HIS A 349 19.72 -0.76 -2.24
C HIS A 349 19.99 -1.05 -0.75
N ALA A 350 19.64 -2.27 -0.32
CA ALA A 350 19.66 -2.67 1.10
C ALA A 350 21.06 -2.57 1.74
N TYR A 351 22.13 -2.92 1.01
CA TYR A 351 23.50 -2.82 1.54
C TYR A 351 23.90 -1.35 1.81
N HIS A 352 23.70 -0.46 0.86
CA HIS A 352 24.16 0.93 0.97
C HIS A 352 23.30 1.75 1.93
N TYR A 353 21.98 1.57 1.88
CA TYR A 353 21.00 2.39 2.61
C TYR A 353 20.32 1.64 3.78
N GLY A 354 20.77 0.43 4.07
CA GLY A 354 20.40 -0.36 5.24
C GLY A 354 21.65 -0.75 6.02
N THR A 355 22.34 -1.82 5.59
CA THR A 355 23.47 -2.41 6.33
C THR A 355 24.58 -1.40 6.66
N LYS A 356 25.01 -0.62 5.68
CA LYS A 356 26.10 0.36 5.88
C LYS A 356 25.71 1.48 6.86
N ILE A 357 24.47 1.95 6.78
CA ILE A 357 23.94 2.97 7.71
C ILE A 357 23.91 2.42 9.12
N LEU A 358 23.32 1.22 9.29
CA LEU A 358 23.19 0.59 10.60
C LEU A 358 24.56 0.31 11.25
N ASN A 359 25.51 -0.21 10.47
CA ASN A 359 26.87 -0.47 10.96
C ASN A 359 27.58 0.83 11.40
N ASN A 360 27.34 1.94 10.69
CA ASN A 360 27.90 3.24 11.09
C ASN A 360 27.30 3.74 12.43
N ILE A 361 26.03 3.42 12.69
CA ILE A 361 25.36 3.80 13.96
C ILE A 361 25.82 2.91 15.11
N LEU A 362 25.93 1.59 14.89
CA LEU A 362 26.22 0.60 15.93
C LEU A 362 27.73 0.31 16.12
N GLY A 363 28.57 0.81 15.22
CA GLY A 363 30.03 0.62 15.23
C GLY A 363 30.51 -0.69 14.61
N ASP A 364 29.64 -1.71 14.55
CA ASP A 364 29.94 -3.03 13.95
C ASP A 364 28.67 -3.70 13.39
N LYS A 365 28.85 -4.89 12.78
CA LYS A 365 27.73 -5.67 12.25
C LYS A 365 27.02 -6.44 13.38
N LYS A 366 25.92 -5.88 13.88
CA LYS A 366 25.06 -6.48 14.94
C LYS A 366 23.72 -7.02 14.42
N PHE A 367 23.34 -6.68 13.20
CA PHE A 367 22.07 -7.09 12.62
C PHE A 367 22.25 -7.51 11.16
N ASP A 368 21.58 -8.59 10.76
CA ASP A 368 21.62 -9.12 9.41
C ASP A 368 20.43 -8.61 8.58
N PHE A 369 20.69 -8.29 7.32
CA PHE A 369 19.70 -7.97 6.30
C PHE A 369 18.71 -6.82 6.63
N PRO A 370 19.18 -5.67 7.16
CA PRO A 370 18.29 -4.54 7.39
C PRO A 370 17.74 -4.01 6.06
N LYS A 371 16.49 -3.56 6.08
CA LYS A 371 15.87 -2.87 4.94
C LYS A 371 16.52 -1.51 4.70
N SER A 372 16.40 -1.00 3.48
CA SER A 372 16.75 0.39 3.19
C SER A 372 15.85 1.33 4.01
N VAL A 373 16.46 2.22 4.77
CA VAL A 373 15.76 3.28 5.52
C VAL A 373 14.95 4.18 4.58
N VAL A 374 15.46 4.41 3.36
CA VAL A 374 14.75 5.23 2.35
C VAL A 374 13.50 4.53 1.84
N LEU A 375 13.56 3.20 1.63
CA LEU A 375 12.39 2.42 1.23
C LEU A 375 11.28 2.51 2.29
N ILE A 376 11.61 2.23 3.54
CA ILE A 376 10.63 2.26 4.64
C ILE A 376 10.06 3.67 4.81
N LYS A 377 10.91 4.69 4.77
CA LYS A 377 10.48 6.09 4.80
C LYS A 377 9.48 6.41 3.68
N ASP A 378 9.73 5.97 2.45
CA ASP A 378 8.86 6.23 1.31
C ASP A 378 7.52 5.48 1.45
N ILE A 379 7.52 4.23 1.95
CA ILE A 379 6.30 3.47 2.26
C ILE A 379 5.48 4.21 3.32
N ILE A 380 6.09 4.56 4.44
CA ILE A 380 5.40 5.28 5.53
C ILE A 380 4.88 6.62 5.03
N LYS A 381 5.68 7.38 4.31
CA LYS A 381 5.30 8.68 3.75
C LYS A 381 4.09 8.58 2.81
N LEU A 382 4.00 7.50 2.01
CA LEU A 382 2.86 7.25 1.13
C LEU A 382 1.57 6.97 1.91
N LEU A 383 1.67 6.19 2.99
CA LEU A 383 0.53 5.65 3.70
C LEU A 383 0.06 6.52 4.87
N SER A 384 0.92 7.41 5.39
CA SER A 384 0.65 8.18 6.60
C SER A 384 0.42 9.67 6.35
N GLY A 385 -0.39 10.29 7.21
CA GLY A 385 -0.51 11.73 7.34
C GLY A 385 0.26 12.24 8.58
N LYS A 386 0.26 13.56 8.81
CA LYS A 386 1.00 14.22 9.92
C LYS A 386 0.66 13.72 11.34
N LYS A 387 -0.48 13.07 11.52
CA LYS A 387 -0.99 12.61 12.85
C LYS A 387 -1.30 11.11 12.85
N SER A 388 -0.69 10.34 11.95
CA SER A 388 -0.94 8.90 11.86
C SER A 388 -0.22 8.13 12.95
N THR A 389 -0.88 7.11 13.50
CA THR A 389 -0.28 6.12 14.38
C THR A 389 0.24 4.95 13.53
N ILE A 390 1.52 4.62 13.68
CA ILE A 390 2.23 3.64 12.88
C ILE A 390 2.69 2.50 13.77
N CYS A 391 2.50 1.27 13.31
CA CYS A 391 3.05 0.05 13.92
C CYS A 391 3.96 -0.64 12.90
N GLU A 392 5.18 -0.97 13.33
CA GLU A 392 6.17 -1.71 12.55
C GLU A 392 6.52 -3.02 13.27
N SER A 393 6.63 -4.12 12.52
CA SER A 393 7.00 -5.44 13.04
C SER A 393 7.80 -6.24 12.02
#